data_cfdec1571d8312023bf1e9271050371a
#
_entry.id   cfdec1571d8312023bf1e9271050371a
#
_cell.length_a   1.000
_cell.length_b   1.000
_cell.length_c   1.000
_cell.angle_alpha   90.00
_cell.angle_beta   90.00
_cell.angle_gamma   90.00
#
_symmetry.space_group_name_H-M   'P 1'
#
loop_
_entity.id
_entity.type
_entity.pdbx_description
1 polymer ?
#
loop_
_entity_poly.entity_id
_entity_poly.type
_entity_poly.pdbx_seq_one_letter_code
_entity_poly.pdbx_strand_id
1 'polypeptide(L)'
;MEQLQPIRRGRLADLPGGWQAQYRALLTTAEEAAELTELSAPAAVSGAACWPEKYDAALARRLLREDARIELDALFMLHPTELMGPACREHVTCNSDFFAMERAFAAQGNLHYVPAHLGRTGAWLASREPKTVVAAVSPPNEEGWMSRSLWAGTLNRCVFDRPGVRLIAVVNRNLPFICSGGEEHTLLHVSEVDAIVEDDFQPTESTVPPADETDQQIAGYIAELVPDGACIQFGLGGLANAVGSCLAYAGKRDLGLHTEVLTNCVMELVEKGVITGAKKQLLPGKLVTSHIVGDRALWRFAADNPQVCLKEVSWTNEPRNICRNDNVVSINNAMEIDLTGQVNAETVGPRQYSGTGGQLEWVVGSQWSRGGKSIIALRSAYRDRNGQLHSKIVPRLADGSAVTTPRSCVQYVATEYGVADLRYKSVVQRAQALIEIAHPDFRAELRRSISC
;
A
#
# COMPACT_ATOMS: atom_id res chain seq x y z
N MET A 1 19.59 -16.68 4.68
CA MET A 1 18.13 -16.72 4.85
C MET A 1 17.73 -18.17 4.68
N GLU A 2 17.43 -18.86 5.78
CA GLU A 2 16.87 -20.20 5.73
C GLU A 2 15.55 -20.13 4.95
N GLN A 3 15.43 -20.98 3.94
CA GLN A 3 14.18 -21.24 3.26
C GLN A 3 13.24 -21.89 4.28
N LEU A 4 12.30 -21.13 4.82
CA LEU A 4 11.22 -21.68 5.63
C LEU A 4 10.45 -22.67 4.75
N GLN A 5 10.60 -23.95 5.02
CA GLN A 5 9.83 -24.98 4.32
C GLN A 5 8.35 -24.83 4.73
N PRO A 6 7.41 -24.84 3.77
CA PRO A 6 6.00 -24.72 4.07
C PRO A 6 5.51 -25.94 4.85
N ILE A 7 5.19 -25.74 6.13
CA ILE A 7 4.79 -26.81 7.08
C ILE A 7 3.43 -27.42 6.69
N ARG A 8 2.64 -26.74 5.86
CA ARG A 8 1.26 -27.16 5.52
C ARG A 8 1.13 -27.90 4.17
N ARG A 9 2.12 -27.84 3.28
CA ARG A 9 2.05 -28.50 1.95
C ARG A 9 1.89 -30.03 1.99
N GLY A 10 2.20 -30.70 3.07
CA GLY A 10 2.01 -32.15 3.22
C GLY A 10 0.55 -32.63 3.27
N ARG A 11 -0.42 -31.71 3.45
CA ARG A 11 -1.85 -32.07 3.51
C ARG A 11 -2.54 -32.15 2.14
N LEU A 12 -1.94 -31.64 1.08
CA LEU A 12 -2.52 -31.63 -0.28
C LEU A 12 -2.72 -33.02 -0.88
N ALA A 13 -1.94 -34.02 -0.46
CA ALA A 13 -1.93 -35.36 -1.08
C ALA A 13 -3.04 -36.31 -0.55
N ASP A 14 -3.63 -36.05 0.62
CA ASP A 14 -4.50 -37.00 1.34
C ASP A 14 -5.86 -36.41 1.76
N LEU A 15 -6.57 -35.78 0.81
CA LEU A 15 -7.92 -35.28 1.08
C LEU A 15 -8.99 -36.28 0.62
N PRO A 16 -9.57 -37.11 1.52
CA PRO A 16 -10.71 -37.95 1.17
C PRO A 16 -11.87 -37.09 0.64
N GLY A 17 -12.30 -37.32 -0.60
CA GLY A 17 -13.39 -36.56 -1.24
C GLY A 17 -12.95 -35.22 -1.84
N GLY A 18 -11.64 -34.95 -1.91
CA GLY A 18 -11.08 -33.74 -2.54
C GLY A 18 -11.26 -32.46 -1.71
N TRP A 19 -10.81 -31.33 -2.26
CA TRP A 19 -10.88 -30.03 -1.59
C TRP A 19 -12.32 -29.56 -1.31
N GLN A 20 -13.29 -29.97 -2.15
CA GLN A 20 -14.72 -29.61 -1.96
C GLN A 20 -15.31 -30.23 -0.68
N ALA A 21 -14.91 -31.47 -0.36
CA ALA A 21 -15.33 -32.12 0.88
C ALA A 21 -14.69 -31.43 2.09
N GLN A 22 -13.42 -31.07 1.99
CA GLN A 22 -12.73 -30.33 3.02
C GLN A 22 -13.31 -28.93 3.23
N TYR A 23 -13.62 -28.20 2.15
CA TYR A 23 -14.27 -26.89 2.22
C TYR A 23 -15.55 -26.98 3.04
N ARG A 24 -16.45 -27.95 2.72
CA ARG A 24 -17.69 -28.17 3.48
C ARG A 24 -17.46 -28.54 4.94
N ALA A 25 -16.40 -29.31 5.23
CA ALA A 25 -16.09 -29.70 6.60
C ALA A 25 -15.51 -28.55 7.45
N LEU A 26 -14.91 -27.55 6.81
CA LEU A 26 -14.33 -26.36 7.46
C LEU A 26 -15.31 -25.18 7.54
N LEU A 27 -16.48 -25.27 6.89
CA LEU A 27 -17.50 -24.23 6.97
C LEU A 27 -17.94 -24.02 8.41
N THR A 28 -17.97 -22.78 8.82
CA THR A 28 -18.38 -22.35 10.15
C THR A 28 -19.10 -21.00 10.08
N THR A 29 -19.76 -20.60 11.13
CA THR A 29 -20.36 -19.27 11.25
C THR A 29 -19.31 -18.23 11.64
N ALA A 30 -19.60 -16.95 11.46
CA ALA A 30 -18.73 -15.88 11.91
C ALA A 30 -18.59 -15.87 13.44
N GLU A 31 -19.65 -16.23 14.17
CA GLU A 31 -19.66 -16.38 15.61
C GLU A 31 -18.73 -17.49 16.08
N GLU A 32 -18.82 -18.67 15.48
CA GLU A 32 -17.94 -19.80 15.81
C GLU A 32 -16.49 -19.49 15.44
N ALA A 33 -16.23 -18.81 14.31
CA ALA A 33 -14.91 -18.34 13.92
C ALA A 33 -14.34 -17.32 14.93
N ALA A 34 -15.19 -16.41 15.44
CA ALA A 34 -14.82 -15.48 16.49
C ALA A 34 -14.47 -16.22 17.79
N GLU A 35 -15.19 -17.29 18.17
CA GLU A 35 -14.86 -18.14 19.34
C GLU A 35 -13.49 -18.88 19.17
N LEU A 36 -13.11 -19.17 17.93
CA LEU A 36 -11.80 -19.78 17.63
C LEU A 36 -10.64 -18.79 17.78
N THR A 37 -10.90 -17.49 17.88
CA THR A 37 -9.85 -16.47 18.00
C THR A 37 -9.17 -16.55 19.36
N GLU A 38 -7.84 -16.67 19.35
CA GLU A 38 -7.04 -16.67 20.57
C GLU A 38 -6.88 -15.24 21.10
N LEU A 39 -7.54 -14.90 22.22
CA LEU A 39 -7.55 -13.55 22.77
C LEU A 39 -6.30 -13.19 23.57
N SER A 40 -5.48 -14.19 23.96
CA SER A 40 -4.26 -13.98 24.73
C SER A 40 -3.05 -13.56 23.87
N ALA A 41 -3.23 -13.48 22.54
CA ALA A 41 -2.19 -13.11 21.60
C ALA A 41 -2.76 -12.18 20.51
N PRO A 42 -1.89 -11.43 19.80
CA PRO A 42 -2.33 -10.61 18.69
C PRO A 42 -3.05 -11.42 17.61
N ALA A 43 -4.07 -10.80 16.97
CA ALA A 43 -4.68 -11.31 15.76
C ALA A 43 -4.32 -10.41 14.57
N ALA A 44 -3.96 -11.01 13.44
CA ALA A 44 -3.71 -10.30 12.20
C ALA A 44 -4.91 -10.46 11.24
N VAL A 45 -5.38 -9.36 10.68
CA VAL A 45 -6.61 -9.34 9.85
C VAL A 45 -6.33 -8.65 8.51
N SER A 46 -6.95 -9.16 7.43
CA SER A 46 -6.94 -8.48 6.12
C SER A 46 -7.43 -7.05 6.23
N GLY A 47 -6.80 -6.15 5.47
CA GLY A 47 -7.11 -4.72 5.44
C GLY A 47 -7.83 -4.25 4.17
N ALA A 48 -7.98 -2.96 4.04
CA ALA A 48 -8.53 -2.24 2.90
C ALA A 48 -9.91 -2.76 2.45
N ALA A 49 -10.06 -2.99 1.15
CA ALA A 49 -11.29 -3.53 0.56
C ALA A 49 -11.58 -5.00 0.92
N CYS A 50 -10.63 -5.67 1.60
CA CYS A 50 -10.73 -7.07 2.02
C CYS A 50 -11.03 -7.21 3.53
N TRP A 51 -11.67 -6.22 4.16
CA TRP A 51 -12.04 -6.28 5.57
C TRP A 51 -13.19 -7.29 5.79
N PRO A 52 -13.05 -8.28 6.71
CA PRO A 52 -14.02 -9.36 6.89
C PRO A 52 -15.18 -8.92 7.82
N GLU A 53 -16.23 -8.31 7.27
CA GLU A 53 -17.26 -7.60 8.02
C GLU A 53 -18.05 -8.49 8.99
N LYS A 54 -18.48 -9.68 8.57
CA LYS A 54 -19.22 -10.58 9.47
C LYS A 54 -18.37 -11.05 10.65
N TYR A 55 -17.09 -11.37 10.38
CA TYR A 55 -16.15 -11.75 11.43
C TYR A 55 -15.86 -10.57 12.38
N ASP A 56 -15.65 -9.36 11.85
CA ASP A 56 -15.46 -8.13 12.61
C ASP A 56 -16.60 -7.92 13.62
N ALA A 57 -17.84 -7.96 13.15
CA ALA A 57 -19.02 -7.81 13.99
C ALA A 57 -19.17 -8.95 15.03
N ALA A 58 -18.85 -10.19 14.66
CA ALA A 58 -18.92 -11.32 15.56
C ALA A 58 -17.87 -11.25 16.68
N LEU A 59 -16.63 -10.88 16.33
CA LEU A 59 -15.57 -10.72 17.32
C LEU A 59 -15.85 -9.53 18.25
N ALA A 60 -16.37 -8.42 17.73
CA ALA A 60 -16.80 -7.28 18.56
C ALA A 60 -17.85 -7.70 19.59
N ARG A 61 -18.90 -8.44 19.17
CA ARG A 61 -19.92 -8.97 20.11
C ARG A 61 -19.34 -9.91 21.15
N ARG A 62 -18.38 -10.78 20.78
CA ARG A 62 -17.70 -11.66 21.72
C ARG A 62 -16.91 -10.87 22.78
N LEU A 63 -16.12 -9.91 22.37
CA LEU A 63 -15.32 -9.08 23.28
C LEU A 63 -16.18 -8.35 24.30
N LEU A 64 -17.30 -7.77 23.86
CA LEU A 64 -18.25 -7.08 24.72
C LEU A 64 -18.97 -8.05 25.68
N ARG A 65 -19.37 -9.24 25.22
CA ARG A 65 -20.03 -10.26 26.03
C ARG A 65 -19.13 -10.79 27.14
N GLU A 66 -17.85 -11.01 26.84
CA GLU A 66 -16.88 -11.64 27.74
C GLU A 66 -16.09 -10.60 28.56
N ASP A 67 -16.30 -9.32 28.35
CA ASP A 67 -15.45 -8.24 28.89
C ASP A 67 -13.95 -8.47 28.60
N ALA A 68 -13.66 -9.03 27.42
CA ALA A 68 -12.35 -9.46 27.03
C ALA A 68 -11.62 -8.40 26.22
N ARG A 69 -10.31 -8.56 26.05
CA ARG A 69 -9.45 -7.64 25.29
C ARG A 69 -8.64 -8.41 24.26
N ILE A 70 -8.30 -7.71 23.16
CA ILE A 70 -7.42 -8.24 22.11
C ILE A 70 -6.51 -7.15 21.55
N GLU A 71 -5.31 -7.54 21.14
CA GLU A 71 -4.50 -6.73 20.23
C GLU A 71 -4.80 -7.14 18.80
N LEU A 72 -5.07 -6.16 17.94
CA LEU A 72 -5.39 -6.33 16.54
C LEU A 72 -4.29 -5.69 15.69
N ASP A 73 -3.62 -6.47 14.88
CA ASP A 73 -2.67 -5.97 13.89
C ASP A 73 -3.39 -5.89 12.53
N ALA A 74 -3.80 -4.67 12.16
CA ALA A 74 -4.61 -4.41 10.98
C ALA A 74 -4.18 -3.14 10.27
N LEU A 75 -4.35 -3.10 8.96
CA LEU A 75 -3.70 -2.13 8.10
C LEU A 75 -4.68 -1.52 7.09
N PHE A 76 -4.62 -0.21 6.95
CA PHE A 76 -5.24 0.52 5.86
C PHE A 76 -6.76 0.29 5.77
N MET A 77 -7.49 0.68 6.81
CA MET A 77 -8.95 0.59 6.82
C MET A 77 -9.57 1.61 5.85
N LEU A 78 -10.51 1.17 5.01
CA LEU A 78 -11.21 2.04 4.06
C LEU A 78 -12.61 2.46 4.52
N HIS A 79 -13.13 1.84 5.58
CA HIS A 79 -14.44 2.15 6.17
C HIS A 79 -14.44 1.92 7.68
N PRO A 80 -15.41 2.48 8.44
CA PRO A 80 -15.58 2.18 9.86
C PRO A 80 -15.83 0.69 10.08
N THR A 81 -15.31 0.15 11.19
CA THR A 81 -15.45 -1.24 11.61
C THR A 81 -16.05 -1.31 13.01
N GLU A 82 -16.72 -2.41 13.36
CA GLU A 82 -17.29 -2.61 14.69
C GLU A 82 -16.18 -2.69 15.76
N LEU A 83 -15.10 -3.39 15.48
CA LEU A 83 -13.95 -3.54 16.38
C LEU A 83 -13.27 -2.20 16.71
N MET A 84 -13.25 -1.25 15.78
CA MET A 84 -12.73 0.10 16.03
C MET A 84 -13.80 1.09 16.46
N GLY A 85 -15.05 0.64 16.57
CA GLY A 85 -16.16 1.47 17.06
C GLY A 85 -16.01 1.87 18.53
N PRO A 86 -16.72 2.94 18.97
CA PRO A 86 -16.63 3.43 20.34
C PRO A 86 -16.95 2.38 21.42
N ALA A 87 -17.82 1.42 21.12
CA ALA A 87 -18.18 0.35 22.06
C ALA A 87 -17.00 -0.57 22.38
N CYS A 88 -16.11 -0.82 21.42
CA CYS A 88 -14.95 -1.69 21.58
C CYS A 88 -13.69 -0.96 22.04
N ARG A 89 -13.76 0.33 22.35
CA ARG A 89 -12.59 1.16 22.68
C ARG A 89 -11.70 0.57 23.79
N GLU A 90 -12.29 0.02 24.84
CA GLU A 90 -11.57 -0.54 25.98
C GLU A 90 -11.19 -2.03 25.75
N HIS A 91 -11.68 -2.63 24.66
CA HIS A 91 -11.55 -4.05 24.34
C HIS A 91 -10.53 -4.32 23.22
N VAL A 92 -10.27 -3.33 22.35
CA VAL A 92 -9.37 -3.49 21.20
C VAL A 92 -8.25 -2.47 21.26
N THR A 93 -7.02 -2.96 21.19
CA THR A 93 -5.84 -2.16 20.85
C THR A 93 -5.44 -2.47 19.42
N CYS A 94 -5.50 -1.49 18.53
CA CYS A 94 -5.13 -1.67 17.13
C CYS A 94 -3.72 -1.15 16.86
N ASN A 95 -2.86 -1.98 16.28
CA ASN A 95 -1.55 -1.58 15.77
C ASN A 95 -1.60 -1.51 14.24
N SER A 96 -1.10 -0.42 13.66
CA SER A 96 -1.08 -0.22 12.20
C SER A 96 0.20 0.51 11.77
N ASP A 97 0.78 0.10 10.66
CA ASP A 97 1.94 0.77 10.06
C ASP A 97 1.54 1.83 9.03
N PHE A 98 0.25 1.97 8.73
CA PHE A 98 -0.26 2.98 7.82
C PHE A 98 -1.70 3.37 8.16
N PHE A 99 -1.92 4.64 8.53
CA PHE A 99 -3.24 5.15 8.85
C PHE A 99 -3.97 5.66 7.60
N ALA A 100 -5.11 5.07 7.30
CA ALA A 100 -6.10 5.58 6.35
C ALA A 100 -7.33 6.11 7.10
N MET A 101 -8.44 5.41 7.12
CA MET A 101 -9.62 5.79 7.92
C MET A 101 -9.39 5.62 9.42
N GLU A 102 -8.45 4.77 9.84
CA GLU A 102 -8.07 4.54 11.24
C GLU A 102 -7.73 5.83 11.98
N ARG A 103 -7.19 6.83 11.27
CA ARG A 103 -6.87 8.14 11.87
C ARG A 103 -8.09 8.82 12.55
N ALA A 104 -9.31 8.47 12.11
CA ALA A 104 -10.54 8.96 12.75
C ALA A 104 -10.69 8.43 14.19
N PHE A 105 -10.10 7.26 14.47
CA PHE A 105 -10.12 6.61 15.78
C PHE A 105 -8.93 6.98 16.65
N ALA A 106 -7.92 7.66 16.12
CA ALA A 106 -6.71 8.01 16.87
C ALA A 106 -7.02 8.80 18.16
N ALA A 107 -8.07 9.61 18.16
CA ALA A 107 -8.51 10.37 19.36
C ALA A 107 -9.07 9.44 20.46
N GLN A 108 -9.41 8.19 20.18
CA GLN A 108 -9.90 7.22 21.17
C GLN A 108 -8.76 6.66 22.04
N GLY A 109 -7.49 6.77 21.58
CA GLY A 109 -6.31 6.35 22.33
C GLY A 109 -5.98 4.87 22.25
N ASN A 110 -6.71 4.09 21.45
CA ASN A 110 -6.51 2.66 21.25
C ASN A 110 -5.94 2.29 19.86
N LEU A 111 -5.45 3.29 19.12
CA LEU A 111 -4.76 3.12 17.85
C LEU A 111 -3.28 3.49 17.99
N HIS A 112 -2.40 2.54 17.73
CA HIS A 112 -0.95 2.70 17.85
C HIS A 112 -0.29 2.62 16.48
N TYR A 113 0.56 3.60 16.17
CA TYR A 113 1.36 3.58 14.96
C TYR A 113 2.63 2.75 15.13
N VAL A 114 2.91 1.90 14.16
CA VAL A 114 4.15 1.12 14.10
C VAL A 114 4.98 1.63 12.92
N PRO A 115 6.15 2.26 13.18
CA PRO A 115 7.00 2.78 12.11
C PRO A 115 7.72 1.64 11.38
N ALA A 116 7.06 1.09 10.36
CA ALA A 116 7.60 0.04 9.51
C ALA A 116 7.46 0.42 8.03
N HIS A 117 8.46 0.08 7.22
CA HIS A 117 8.31 0.15 5.77
C HIS A 117 7.32 -0.90 5.27
N LEU A 118 6.52 -0.58 4.27
CA LEU A 118 5.45 -1.46 3.78
C LEU A 118 5.97 -2.84 3.34
N GLY A 119 7.16 -2.91 2.71
CA GLY A 119 7.80 -4.17 2.38
C GLY A 119 8.22 -5.02 3.59
N ARG A 120 8.20 -4.45 4.80
CA ARG A 120 8.52 -5.13 6.06
C ARG A 120 7.30 -5.47 6.91
N THR A 121 6.10 -5.11 6.46
CA THR A 121 4.85 -5.39 7.19
C THR A 121 4.69 -6.86 7.54
N GLY A 122 4.92 -7.77 6.60
CA GLY A 122 4.86 -9.22 6.88
C GLY A 122 5.84 -9.68 7.96
N ALA A 123 7.08 -9.15 7.96
CA ALA A 123 8.07 -9.47 8.99
C ALA A 123 7.68 -8.88 10.36
N TRP A 124 7.11 -7.67 10.38
CA TRP A 124 6.55 -7.09 11.60
C TRP A 124 5.41 -7.94 12.14
N LEU A 125 4.40 -8.28 11.33
CA LEU A 125 3.29 -9.13 11.73
C LEU A 125 3.78 -10.48 12.25
N ALA A 126 4.74 -11.10 11.58
CA ALA A 126 5.33 -12.37 12.02
C ALA A 126 6.05 -12.23 13.37
N SER A 127 6.72 -11.11 13.65
CA SER A 127 7.42 -10.87 14.92
C SER A 127 6.45 -10.68 16.10
N ARG A 128 5.20 -10.35 15.83
CA ARG A 128 4.13 -10.24 16.84
C ARG A 128 3.63 -11.60 17.32
N GLU A 129 4.01 -12.67 16.63
CA GLU A 129 3.61 -14.05 16.95
C GLU A 129 2.09 -14.26 17.02
N PRO A 130 1.33 -13.80 16.01
CA PRO A 130 -0.12 -13.93 16.03
C PRO A 130 -0.51 -15.41 16.16
N LYS A 131 -1.55 -15.67 16.96
CA LYS A 131 -2.13 -17.02 17.07
C LYS A 131 -3.35 -17.19 16.18
N THR A 132 -3.96 -16.09 15.74
CA THR A 132 -5.07 -16.08 14.79
C THR A 132 -4.76 -15.13 13.64
N VAL A 133 -4.96 -15.62 12.44
CA VAL A 133 -4.87 -14.83 11.21
C VAL A 133 -6.17 -14.98 10.44
N VAL A 134 -6.77 -13.86 10.06
CA VAL A 134 -8.03 -13.82 9.32
C VAL A 134 -7.80 -13.20 7.96
N ALA A 135 -7.95 -14.00 6.92
CA ALA A 135 -7.71 -13.60 5.56
C ALA A 135 -9.01 -13.63 4.74
N ALA A 136 -9.44 -12.46 4.25
CA ALA A 136 -10.49 -12.42 3.24
C ALA A 136 -9.93 -12.84 1.88
N VAL A 137 -10.66 -13.72 1.19
CA VAL A 137 -10.23 -14.38 -0.04
C VAL A 137 -11.37 -14.49 -1.04
N SER A 138 -11.03 -14.66 -2.31
CA SER A 138 -12.00 -15.03 -3.35
C SER A 138 -12.59 -16.43 -3.11
N PRO A 139 -13.69 -16.80 -3.77
CA PRO A 139 -14.08 -18.20 -3.89
C PRO A 139 -12.93 -19.04 -4.45
N PRO A 140 -12.86 -20.35 -4.10
CA PRO A 140 -11.86 -21.24 -4.63
C PRO A 140 -12.06 -21.48 -6.14
N ASN A 141 -10.95 -21.60 -6.87
CA ASN A 141 -10.95 -22.04 -8.25
C ASN A 141 -11.19 -23.55 -8.37
N GLU A 142 -11.12 -24.11 -9.59
CA GLU A 142 -11.32 -25.54 -9.85
C GLU A 142 -10.35 -26.45 -9.09
N GLU A 143 -9.20 -25.96 -8.73
CA GLU A 143 -8.15 -26.68 -7.99
C GLU A 143 -8.20 -26.46 -6.47
N GLY A 144 -9.11 -25.64 -5.96
CA GLY A 144 -9.26 -25.32 -4.53
C GLY A 144 -8.39 -24.18 -4.04
N TRP A 145 -7.77 -23.40 -4.94
CA TRP A 145 -7.02 -22.20 -4.61
C TRP A 145 -7.94 -20.99 -4.48
N MET A 146 -7.74 -20.22 -3.43
CA MET A 146 -8.40 -18.95 -3.13
C MET A 146 -7.39 -17.82 -3.25
N SER A 147 -7.73 -16.76 -4.00
CA SER A 147 -6.88 -15.57 -4.09
C SER A 147 -7.10 -14.65 -2.89
N ARG A 148 -6.02 -14.07 -2.35
CA ARG A 148 -6.11 -12.97 -1.37
C ARG A 148 -6.55 -11.65 -2.00
N SER A 149 -6.91 -11.69 -3.27
CA SER A 149 -7.66 -10.70 -4.02
C SER A 149 -7.06 -9.28 -3.95
N LEU A 150 -7.87 -8.29 -3.63
CA LEU A 150 -7.53 -6.86 -3.74
C LEU A 150 -6.45 -6.40 -2.75
N TRP A 151 -6.24 -7.13 -1.65
CA TRP A 151 -5.29 -6.75 -0.59
C TRP A 151 -4.38 -7.92 -0.19
N ALA A 152 -3.60 -8.42 -1.14
CA ALA A 152 -2.82 -9.64 -0.95
C ALA A 152 -1.41 -9.42 -0.37
N GLY A 153 -0.92 -8.18 -0.36
CA GLY A 153 0.50 -7.92 -0.14
C GLY A 153 0.95 -7.99 1.32
N THR A 154 0.12 -7.65 2.28
CA THR A 154 0.54 -7.41 3.68
C THR A 154 0.57 -8.66 4.55
N LEU A 155 -0.46 -9.52 4.47
CA LEU A 155 -0.44 -10.81 5.14
C LEU A 155 0.42 -11.80 4.35
N ASN A 156 1.69 -11.89 4.66
CA ASN A 156 2.67 -12.66 3.90
C ASN A 156 2.75 -14.11 4.36
N ARG A 157 3.32 -14.99 3.52
CA ARG A 157 3.57 -16.41 3.86
C ARG A 157 4.33 -16.58 5.19
N CYS A 158 5.26 -15.68 5.52
CA CYS A 158 5.96 -15.73 6.79
C CYS A 158 5.05 -15.58 8.02
N VAL A 159 3.81 -15.10 7.86
CA VAL A 159 2.78 -15.05 8.90
C VAL A 159 1.94 -16.33 8.90
N PHE A 160 1.47 -16.76 7.72
CA PHE A 160 0.61 -17.95 7.57
C PHE A 160 1.32 -19.25 7.91
N ASP A 161 2.61 -19.38 7.55
CA ASP A 161 3.37 -20.63 7.68
C ASP A 161 3.97 -20.80 9.09
N ARG A 162 3.66 -19.91 10.03
CA ARG A 162 4.14 -20.05 11.41
C ARG A 162 3.46 -21.23 12.13
N PRO A 163 4.23 -21.99 12.92
CA PRO A 163 3.67 -23.06 13.75
C PRO A 163 2.65 -22.53 14.76
N GLY A 164 1.51 -23.21 14.87
CA GLY A 164 0.48 -22.88 15.86
C GLY A 164 -0.40 -21.68 15.51
N VAL A 165 -0.24 -21.09 14.33
CA VAL A 165 -1.19 -20.09 13.81
C VAL A 165 -2.46 -20.80 13.36
N ARG A 166 -3.61 -20.29 13.82
CA ARG A 166 -4.93 -20.62 13.27
C ARG A 166 -5.25 -19.69 12.13
N LEU A 167 -5.50 -20.24 10.95
CA LEU A 167 -5.83 -19.49 9.75
C LEU A 167 -7.31 -19.62 9.42
N ILE A 168 -8.04 -18.51 9.52
CA ILE A 168 -9.45 -18.40 9.19
C ILE A 168 -9.56 -17.73 7.82
N ALA A 169 -10.15 -18.44 6.84
CA ALA A 169 -10.45 -17.84 5.55
C ALA A 169 -11.88 -17.27 5.56
N VAL A 170 -12.01 -16.00 5.23
CA VAL A 170 -13.32 -15.38 4.97
C VAL A 170 -13.51 -15.33 3.46
N VAL A 171 -14.26 -16.31 2.94
CA VAL A 171 -14.52 -16.45 1.51
C VAL A 171 -15.64 -15.50 1.11
N ASN A 172 -15.32 -14.53 0.28
CA ASN A 172 -16.29 -13.54 -0.20
C ASN A 172 -16.49 -13.66 -1.71
N ARG A 173 -17.72 -13.95 -2.13
CA ARG A 173 -18.11 -14.09 -3.54
C ARG A 173 -17.93 -12.82 -4.38
N ASN A 174 -17.82 -11.65 -3.74
CA ASN A 174 -17.63 -10.36 -4.40
C ASN A 174 -16.13 -9.99 -4.57
N LEU A 175 -15.22 -10.82 -4.02
CA LEU A 175 -13.79 -10.66 -4.24
C LEU A 175 -13.35 -11.42 -5.49
N PRO A 176 -12.71 -10.75 -6.48
CA PRO A 176 -12.23 -11.41 -7.68
C PRO A 176 -11.05 -12.34 -7.41
N PHE A 177 -10.95 -13.40 -8.19
CA PHE A 177 -9.71 -14.18 -8.25
C PHE A 177 -8.67 -13.39 -9.05
N ILE A 178 -7.51 -13.11 -8.45
CA ILE A 178 -6.41 -12.37 -9.09
C ILE A 178 -5.22 -13.30 -9.25
N CYS A 179 -4.66 -13.32 -10.47
CA CYS A 179 -3.52 -14.17 -10.80
C CYS A 179 -2.24 -13.77 -10.04
N SER A 180 -1.47 -14.76 -9.59
CA SER A 180 -0.18 -14.56 -8.90
C SER A 180 1.04 -14.62 -9.83
N GLY A 181 0.80 -14.79 -11.13
CA GLY A 181 1.87 -14.95 -12.14
C GLY A 181 2.59 -16.29 -12.08
N GLY A 182 1.90 -17.34 -11.63
CA GLY A 182 2.42 -18.71 -11.53
C GLY A 182 3.09 -19.05 -10.19
N GLU A 183 3.04 -18.15 -9.21
CA GLU A 183 3.52 -18.38 -7.84
C GLU A 183 2.36 -18.39 -6.85
N GLU A 184 2.38 -19.32 -5.90
CA GLU A 184 1.30 -19.53 -4.94
C GLU A 184 1.35 -18.56 -3.75
N HIS A 185 2.31 -17.62 -3.70
CA HIS A 185 2.54 -16.77 -2.52
C HIS A 185 1.35 -15.89 -2.13
N THR A 186 0.52 -15.49 -3.10
CA THR A 186 -0.68 -14.68 -2.86
C THR A 186 -1.97 -15.50 -2.88
N LEU A 187 -1.86 -16.82 -2.95
CA LEU A 187 -2.97 -17.75 -2.92
C LEU A 187 -2.98 -18.52 -1.60
N LEU A 188 -4.15 -19.00 -1.21
CA LEU A 188 -4.37 -19.94 -0.12
C LEU A 188 -5.16 -21.13 -0.66
N HIS A 189 -4.68 -22.33 -0.42
CA HIS A 189 -5.46 -23.53 -0.75
C HIS A 189 -6.40 -23.90 0.41
N VAL A 190 -7.55 -24.47 0.10
CA VAL A 190 -8.55 -24.92 1.10
C VAL A 190 -7.91 -25.80 2.18
N SER A 191 -6.90 -26.61 1.86
CA SER A 191 -6.21 -27.46 2.82
C SER A 191 -5.28 -26.73 3.78
N GLU A 192 -5.03 -25.45 3.57
CA GLU A 192 -4.12 -24.65 4.40
C GLU A 192 -4.83 -23.92 5.54
N VAL A 193 -6.17 -23.87 5.51
CA VAL A 193 -6.98 -23.12 6.48
C VAL A 193 -7.57 -24.04 7.54
N ASP A 194 -7.91 -23.46 8.69
CA ASP A 194 -8.46 -24.18 9.85
C ASP A 194 -9.97 -23.96 9.98
N ALA A 195 -10.50 -22.89 9.40
CA ALA A 195 -11.94 -22.58 9.35
C ALA A 195 -12.27 -21.73 8.14
N ILE A 196 -13.49 -21.82 7.64
CA ILE A 196 -13.99 -21.05 6.51
C ILE A 196 -15.31 -20.38 6.90
N VAL A 197 -15.36 -19.06 6.78
CA VAL A 197 -16.56 -18.25 6.91
C VAL A 197 -16.97 -17.76 5.54
N GLU A 198 -18.21 -17.99 5.13
CA GLU A 198 -18.73 -17.37 3.91
C GLU A 198 -19.30 -15.98 4.20
N ASP A 199 -18.83 -15.01 3.44
CA ASP A 199 -19.26 -13.62 3.54
C ASP A 199 -19.66 -13.08 2.17
N ASP A 200 -20.41 -11.97 2.16
CA ASP A 200 -20.92 -11.33 0.95
C ASP A 200 -20.83 -9.79 1.02
N PHE A 201 -19.95 -9.28 1.89
CA PHE A 201 -19.72 -7.84 1.95
C PHE A 201 -19.32 -7.27 0.57
N GLN A 202 -19.70 -6.02 0.33
CA GLN A 202 -19.28 -5.31 -0.87
C GLN A 202 -17.92 -4.69 -0.61
N PRO A 203 -16.86 -5.07 -1.34
CA PRO A 203 -15.56 -4.43 -1.18
C PRO A 203 -15.69 -2.91 -1.38
N THR A 204 -15.01 -2.14 -0.53
CA THR A 204 -15.09 -0.68 -0.57
C THR A 204 -14.39 -0.14 -1.82
N GLU A 205 -15.15 0.56 -2.66
CA GLU A 205 -14.60 1.27 -3.80
C GLU A 205 -13.84 2.51 -3.31
N SER A 206 -12.65 2.71 -3.85
CA SER A 206 -11.86 3.92 -3.61
C SER A 206 -11.94 4.81 -4.85
N THR A 207 -12.70 5.89 -4.75
CA THR A 207 -12.76 6.91 -5.78
C THR A 207 -11.78 8.02 -5.45
N VAL A 208 -10.92 8.34 -6.39
CA VAL A 208 -9.99 9.46 -6.28
C VAL A 208 -10.64 10.70 -6.91
N PRO A 209 -10.65 11.85 -6.22
CA PRO A 209 -11.15 13.09 -6.82
C PRO A 209 -10.43 13.40 -8.14
N PRO A 210 -11.10 14.02 -9.11
CA PRO A 210 -10.46 14.47 -10.33
C PRO A 210 -9.26 15.37 -10.03
N ALA A 211 -8.21 15.24 -10.83
CA ALA A 211 -7.04 16.10 -10.75
C ALA A 211 -7.45 17.56 -11.11
N ASP A 212 -7.04 18.50 -10.28
CA ASP A 212 -7.21 19.92 -10.60
C ASP A 212 -6.06 20.46 -11.48
N GLU A 213 -6.10 21.74 -11.80
CA GLU A 213 -5.11 22.40 -12.66
C GLU A 213 -3.70 22.32 -12.08
N THR A 214 -3.56 22.43 -10.76
CA THR A 214 -2.27 22.32 -10.06
C THR A 214 -1.67 20.91 -10.20
N ASP A 215 -2.49 19.86 -10.01
CA ASP A 215 -2.07 18.49 -10.21
C ASP A 215 -1.65 18.22 -11.66
N GLN A 216 -2.36 18.82 -12.63
CA GLN A 216 -2.05 18.71 -14.07
C GLN A 216 -0.70 19.37 -14.40
N GLN A 217 -0.40 20.54 -13.83
CA GLN A 217 0.87 21.23 -14.02
C GLN A 217 2.03 20.39 -13.48
N ILE A 218 1.93 19.88 -12.24
CA ILE A 218 2.94 18.99 -11.64
C ILE A 218 3.13 17.75 -12.52
N ALA A 219 2.04 17.13 -12.95
CA ALA A 219 2.04 15.94 -13.79
C ALA A 219 2.72 16.17 -15.15
N GLY A 220 2.53 17.34 -15.75
CA GLY A 220 3.21 17.73 -16.98
C GLY A 220 4.73 17.69 -16.84
N TYR A 221 5.26 18.34 -15.81
CA TYR A 221 6.70 18.32 -15.51
C TYR A 221 7.23 16.90 -15.22
N ILE A 222 6.45 16.07 -14.52
CA ILE A 222 6.84 14.69 -14.25
C ILE A 222 6.88 13.87 -15.55
N ALA A 223 5.90 14.03 -16.44
CA ALA A 223 5.85 13.30 -17.71
C ALA A 223 7.06 13.56 -18.61
N GLU A 224 7.67 14.77 -18.55
CA GLU A 224 8.90 15.08 -19.27
C GLU A 224 10.09 14.25 -18.77
N LEU A 225 10.11 13.87 -17.48
CA LEU A 225 11.20 13.08 -16.89
C LEU A 225 11.08 11.58 -17.18
N VAL A 226 9.93 11.10 -17.64
CA VAL A 226 9.66 9.69 -17.93
C VAL A 226 10.07 9.37 -19.36
N PRO A 227 11.10 8.55 -19.62
CA PRO A 227 11.44 8.11 -20.97
C PRO A 227 10.49 7.02 -21.47
N ASP A 228 10.42 6.81 -22.78
CA ASP A 228 9.78 5.63 -23.35
C ASP A 228 10.43 4.35 -22.80
N GLY A 229 9.65 3.32 -22.57
CA GLY A 229 10.12 2.05 -22.00
C GLY A 229 10.43 2.10 -20.50
N ALA A 230 10.20 3.21 -19.82
CA ALA A 230 10.37 3.30 -18.38
C ALA A 230 9.48 2.31 -17.64
N CYS A 231 9.99 1.75 -16.54
CA CYS A 231 9.17 0.98 -15.58
C CYS A 231 8.69 1.92 -14.48
N ILE A 232 7.37 2.12 -14.38
CA ILE A 232 6.78 3.13 -13.49
C ILE A 232 6.19 2.53 -12.22
N GLN A 233 6.29 3.31 -11.14
CA GLN A 233 5.55 3.15 -9.90
C GLN A 233 4.75 4.43 -9.64
N PHE A 234 3.48 4.25 -9.33
CA PHE A 234 2.57 5.30 -8.91
C PHE A 234 2.17 5.13 -7.46
N GLY A 235 1.94 6.27 -6.76
CA GLY A 235 1.21 6.29 -5.52
C GLY A 235 -0.31 6.32 -5.73
N LEU A 236 -1.04 6.60 -4.65
CA LEU A 236 -2.48 6.84 -4.65
C LEU A 236 -2.76 8.35 -4.72
N GLY A 237 -3.90 8.73 -5.31
CA GLY A 237 -4.43 10.09 -5.26
C GLY A 237 -4.55 10.79 -6.60
N GLY A 238 -5.07 12.02 -6.57
CA GLY A 238 -5.36 12.83 -7.77
C GLY A 238 -4.14 13.11 -8.64
N LEU A 239 -3.00 13.38 -8.02
CA LEU A 239 -1.74 13.60 -8.73
C LEU A 239 -1.29 12.36 -9.52
N ALA A 240 -1.45 11.15 -8.96
CA ALA A 240 -1.13 9.92 -9.69
C ALA A 240 -1.99 9.75 -10.95
N ASN A 241 -3.29 10.07 -10.86
CA ASN A 241 -4.20 10.07 -11.99
C ASN A 241 -3.81 11.14 -13.03
N ALA A 242 -3.42 12.35 -12.58
CA ALA A 242 -2.93 13.40 -13.46
C ALA A 242 -1.69 12.97 -14.24
N VAL A 243 -0.72 12.35 -13.55
CA VAL A 243 0.51 11.83 -14.18
C VAL A 243 0.16 10.78 -15.24
N GLY A 244 -0.72 9.82 -14.92
CA GLY A 244 -1.18 8.83 -15.89
C GLY A 244 -1.78 9.47 -17.13
N SER A 245 -2.69 10.43 -16.97
CA SER A 245 -3.30 11.18 -18.07
C SER A 245 -2.27 11.94 -18.89
N CYS A 246 -1.30 12.62 -18.25
CA CYS A 246 -0.24 13.34 -18.94
C CYS A 246 0.70 12.40 -19.72
N LEU A 247 1.02 11.21 -19.20
CA LEU A 247 1.83 10.21 -19.91
C LEU A 247 1.13 9.75 -21.21
N ALA A 248 -0.18 9.47 -21.13
CA ALA A 248 -0.97 9.12 -22.30
C ALA A 248 -1.01 10.25 -23.33
N TYR A 249 -1.26 11.48 -22.88
CA TYR A 249 -1.33 12.66 -23.75
C TYR A 249 0.03 12.99 -24.38
N ALA A 250 1.12 12.84 -23.65
CA ALA A 250 2.50 13.02 -24.15
C ALA A 250 2.96 11.94 -25.13
N GLY A 251 2.12 10.95 -25.46
CA GLY A 251 2.41 9.89 -26.40
C GLY A 251 3.52 8.95 -25.98
N LYS A 252 3.70 8.76 -24.67
CA LYS A 252 4.70 7.80 -24.12
C LYS A 252 4.36 6.38 -24.54
N ARG A 253 5.40 5.55 -24.74
CA ARG A 253 5.28 4.22 -25.33
C ARG A 253 6.05 3.16 -24.53
N ASP A 254 5.54 1.93 -24.61
CA ASP A 254 6.18 0.73 -24.06
C ASP A 254 6.54 0.83 -22.57
N LEU A 255 5.76 1.61 -21.80
CA LEU A 255 5.98 1.70 -20.37
C LEU A 255 5.74 0.33 -19.71
N GLY A 256 6.47 0.06 -18.64
CA GLY A 256 6.25 -1.08 -17.76
C GLY A 256 5.62 -0.67 -16.46
N LEU A 257 5.02 -1.62 -15.73
CA LEU A 257 4.52 -1.42 -14.39
C LEU A 257 5.21 -2.34 -13.40
N HIS A 258 5.74 -1.77 -12.34
CA HIS A 258 6.11 -2.43 -11.10
C HIS A 258 5.76 -1.45 -9.98
N THR A 259 4.72 -1.76 -9.21
CA THR A 259 4.13 -0.83 -8.23
C THR A 259 3.57 -1.59 -7.03
N GLU A 260 3.44 -0.94 -5.90
CA GLU A 260 2.74 -1.54 -4.75
C GLU A 260 1.22 -1.56 -4.93
N VAL A 261 0.67 -0.59 -5.67
CA VAL A 261 -0.77 -0.43 -5.85
C VAL A 261 -1.13 -0.29 -7.32
N LEU A 262 -2.03 -1.14 -7.81
CA LEU A 262 -2.69 -1.03 -9.11
C LEU A 262 -3.94 -0.16 -8.97
N THR A 263 -4.10 0.84 -9.83
CA THR A 263 -5.18 1.83 -9.79
C THR A 263 -5.89 1.97 -11.14
N ASN A 264 -7.04 2.64 -11.17
CA ASN A 264 -7.79 2.88 -12.42
C ASN A 264 -6.96 3.58 -13.49
N CYS A 265 -6.11 4.55 -13.14
CA CYS A 265 -5.28 5.24 -14.13
C CYS A 265 -4.31 4.29 -14.85
N VAL A 266 -3.83 3.23 -14.17
CA VAL A 266 -2.98 2.21 -14.81
C VAL A 266 -3.78 1.36 -15.78
N MET A 267 -4.99 0.94 -15.40
CA MET A 267 -5.91 0.22 -16.30
C MET A 267 -6.11 1.01 -17.60
N GLU A 268 -6.43 2.31 -17.50
CA GLU A 268 -6.59 3.16 -18.67
C GLU A 268 -5.32 3.26 -19.54
N LEU A 269 -4.13 3.32 -18.94
CA LEU A 269 -2.86 3.34 -19.67
C LEU A 269 -2.59 2.02 -20.40
N VAL A 270 -2.99 0.90 -19.83
CA VAL A 270 -2.92 -0.43 -20.48
C VAL A 270 -3.88 -0.50 -21.66
N GLU A 271 -5.14 -0.10 -21.46
CA GLU A 271 -6.17 -0.10 -22.53
C GLU A 271 -5.79 0.81 -23.69
N LYS A 272 -5.11 1.93 -23.42
CA LYS A 272 -4.58 2.85 -24.46
C LYS A 272 -3.26 2.36 -25.09
N GLY A 273 -2.71 1.23 -24.66
CA GLY A 273 -1.44 0.67 -25.17
C GLY A 273 -0.20 1.48 -24.77
N VAL A 274 -0.30 2.36 -23.78
CA VAL A 274 0.85 3.12 -23.24
C VAL A 274 1.71 2.23 -22.34
N ILE A 275 1.07 1.40 -21.50
CA ILE A 275 1.73 0.37 -20.69
C ILE A 275 1.59 -0.98 -21.38
N THR A 276 2.68 -1.49 -21.90
CA THR A 276 2.76 -2.83 -22.53
C THR A 276 3.59 -3.81 -21.70
N GLY A 277 4.49 -3.31 -20.85
CA GLY A 277 5.45 -4.11 -20.13
C GLY A 277 6.54 -4.76 -20.99
N ALA A 278 6.55 -4.49 -22.31
CA ALA A 278 7.42 -5.17 -23.28
C ALA A 278 8.92 -4.90 -23.03
N LYS A 279 9.26 -3.75 -22.44
CA LYS A 279 10.66 -3.35 -22.16
C LYS A 279 11.12 -3.70 -20.75
N LYS A 280 10.28 -4.31 -19.90
CA LYS A 280 10.70 -4.76 -18.57
C LYS A 280 11.70 -5.89 -18.64
N GLN A 281 12.69 -5.89 -17.74
CA GLN A 281 13.67 -6.96 -17.57
C GLN A 281 13.17 -7.99 -16.55
N LEU A 282 12.47 -7.54 -15.52
CA LEU A 282 11.85 -8.38 -14.51
C LEU A 282 10.37 -8.58 -14.85
N LEU A 283 9.94 -9.81 -15.09
CA LEU A 283 8.57 -10.18 -15.45
C LEU A 283 8.05 -9.38 -16.68
N PRO A 284 8.66 -9.54 -17.89
CA PRO A 284 8.21 -8.86 -19.10
C PRO A 284 6.73 -9.09 -19.37
N GLY A 285 6.01 -8.05 -19.82
CA GLY A 285 4.58 -8.11 -20.14
C GLY A 285 3.66 -8.21 -18.94
N LYS A 286 4.19 -8.25 -17.70
CA LYS A 286 3.37 -8.34 -16.48
C LYS A 286 3.21 -6.98 -15.80
N LEU A 287 2.00 -6.75 -15.29
CA LEU A 287 1.64 -5.65 -14.39
C LEU A 287 1.89 -6.13 -12.95
N VAL A 288 3.07 -5.85 -12.42
CA VAL A 288 3.46 -6.32 -11.08
C VAL A 288 2.90 -5.40 -10.02
N THR A 289 2.14 -5.95 -9.08
CA THR A 289 1.52 -5.20 -7.97
C THR A 289 1.33 -6.07 -6.73
N SER A 290 1.05 -5.44 -5.59
CA SER A 290 0.71 -6.13 -4.33
C SER A 290 -0.73 -5.87 -3.88
N HIS A 291 -1.29 -4.74 -4.27
CA HIS A 291 -2.63 -4.29 -3.88
C HIS A 291 -3.36 -3.72 -5.08
N ILE A 292 -4.69 -3.75 -5.03
CA ILE A 292 -5.56 -3.18 -6.06
C ILE A 292 -6.54 -2.24 -5.36
N VAL A 293 -6.45 -0.95 -5.68
CA VAL A 293 -7.28 0.10 -5.07
C VAL A 293 -7.94 0.93 -6.15
N GLY A 294 -9.26 0.86 -6.22
CA GLY A 294 -10.05 1.54 -7.23
C GLY A 294 -11.51 1.10 -7.18
N ASP A 295 -12.14 1.06 -8.32
CA ASP A 295 -13.55 0.73 -8.49
C ASP A 295 -13.79 -0.67 -9.09
N ARG A 296 -15.05 -1.01 -9.28
CA ARG A 296 -15.47 -2.30 -9.87
C ARG A 296 -14.98 -2.51 -11.30
N ALA A 297 -14.70 -1.43 -12.07
CA ALA A 297 -14.16 -1.58 -13.41
C ALA A 297 -12.72 -2.12 -13.35
N LEU A 298 -11.90 -1.56 -12.46
CA LEU A 298 -10.55 -2.04 -12.20
C LEU A 298 -10.56 -3.49 -11.68
N TRP A 299 -11.49 -3.86 -10.79
CA TRP A 299 -11.56 -5.22 -10.26
C TRP A 299 -11.91 -6.24 -11.35
N ARG A 300 -12.84 -5.89 -12.27
CA ARG A 300 -13.14 -6.73 -13.43
C ARG A 300 -11.96 -6.85 -14.39
N PHE A 301 -11.23 -5.74 -14.62
CA PHE A 301 -10.00 -5.77 -15.41
C PHE A 301 -8.94 -6.70 -14.81
N ALA A 302 -8.80 -6.72 -13.49
CA ALA A 302 -7.79 -7.51 -12.81
C ALA A 302 -8.20 -8.99 -12.62
N ALA A 303 -9.52 -9.29 -12.63
CA ALA A 303 -10.06 -10.64 -12.45
C ALA A 303 -9.57 -11.57 -13.57
N ASP A 304 -8.97 -12.69 -13.20
CA ASP A 304 -8.45 -13.71 -14.12
C ASP A 304 -7.56 -13.17 -15.25
N ASN A 305 -7.04 -11.96 -15.10
CA ASN A 305 -6.19 -11.32 -16.09
C ASN A 305 -4.74 -11.82 -15.98
N PRO A 306 -4.22 -12.57 -16.95
CA PRO A 306 -2.88 -13.13 -16.88
C PRO A 306 -1.77 -12.07 -16.96
N GLN A 307 -2.06 -10.85 -17.37
CA GLN A 307 -1.10 -9.74 -17.34
C GLN A 307 -0.88 -9.24 -15.92
N VAL A 308 -1.89 -9.28 -15.06
CA VAL A 308 -1.77 -8.90 -13.65
C VAL A 308 -0.97 -9.95 -12.90
N CYS A 309 0.07 -9.52 -12.20
CA CYS A 309 0.94 -10.38 -11.43
C CYS A 309 0.97 -9.89 -9.99
N LEU A 310 0.14 -10.50 -9.15
CA LEU A 310 0.02 -10.16 -7.75
C LEU A 310 1.18 -10.79 -6.97
N LYS A 311 1.90 -10.00 -6.20
CA LYS A 311 3.03 -10.42 -5.37
C LYS A 311 2.86 -9.92 -3.94
N GLU A 312 3.50 -10.59 -2.99
CA GLU A 312 3.63 -10.05 -1.63
C GLU A 312 4.41 -8.74 -1.63
N VAL A 313 4.02 -7.80 -0.77
CA VAL A 313 4.67 -6.48 -0.71
C VAL A 313 6.14 -6.56 -0.33
N SER A 314 6.54 -7.57 0.44
CA SER A 314 7.94 -7.87 0.75
C SER A 314 8.80 -8.17 -0.49
N TRP A 315 8.19 -8.67 -1.55
CA TRP A 315 8.85 -8.91 -2.83
C TRP A 315 8.75 -7.70 -3.76
N THR A 316 7.58 -7.07 -3.83
CA THR A 316 7.30 -5.94 -4.73
C THR A 316 8.13 -4.72 -4.34
N ASN A 317 8.20 -4.43 -3.03
CA ASN A 317 8.90 -3.27 -2.48
C ASN A 317 10.39 -3.55 -2.16
N GLU A 318 10.88 -4.76 -2.41
CA GLU A 318 12.31 -5.03 -2.21
C GLU A 318 13.16 -4.23 -3.21
N PRO A 319 14.03 -3.29 -2.76
CA PRO A 319 14.82 -2.45 -3.66
C PRO A 319 15.66 -3.24 -4.66
N ARG A 320 16.14 -4.43 -4.28
CA ARG A 320 16.89 -5.35 -5.17
C ARG A 320 16.03 -5.93 -6.30
N ASN A 321 14.72 -6.05 -6.11
CA ASN A 321 13.80 -6.46 -7.17
C ASN A 321 13.42 -5.26 -8.03
N ILE A 322 13.14 -4.10 -7.41
CA ILE A 322 12.79 -2.87 -8.11
C ILE A 322 13.89 -2.51 -9.13
N CYS A 323 15.15 -2.49 -8.70
CA CYS A 323 16.28 -2.07 -9.54
C CYS A 323 16.64 -3.05 -10.67
N ARG A 324 16.01 -4.23 -10.74
CA ARG A 324 16.22 -5.18 -11.85
C ARG A 324 15.55 -4.73 -13.15
N ASN A 325 14.61 -3.79 -13.10
CA ASN A 325 14.12 -3.09 -14.28
C ASN A 325 14.98 -1.85 -14.54
N ASP A 326 15.30 -1.58 -15.80
CA ASP A 326 15.95 -0.34 -16.20
C ASP A 326 14.95 0.82 -16.24
N ASN A 327 15.44 2.04 -16.08
CA ASN A 327 14.65 3.27 -16.12
C ASN A 327 13.43 3.23 -15.18
N VAL A 328 13.60 2.70 -13.97
CA VAL A 328 12.53 2.75 -12.98
C VAL A 328 12.28 4.21 -12.61
N VAL A 329 11.05 4.66 -12.76
CA VAL A 329 10.61 5.98 -12.32
C VAL A 329 9.60 5.82 -11.19
N SER A 330 10.01 6.14 -9.96
CA SER A 330 9.13 6.15 -8.81
C SER A 330 8.58 7.56 -8.55
N ILE A 331 7.27 7.67 -8.33
CA ILE A 331 6.57 8.94 -8.12
C ILE A 331 5.81 8.84 -6.81
N ASN A 332 6.27 9.60 -5.80
CA ASN A 332 5.73 9.56 -4.46
C ASN A 332 5.37 10.97 -3.98
N ASN A 333 4.30 11.07 -3.20
CA ASN A 333 3.82 12.33 -2.66
C ASN A 333 4.52 12.69 -1.35
N ALA A 334 4.61 13.99 -1.05
CA ALA A 334 5.06 14.51 0.23
C ALA A 334 4.07 15.52 0.82
N MET A 335 4.12 15.66 2.14
CA MET A 335 3.42 16.71 2.87
C MET A 335 4.26 17.99 2.91
N GLU A 336 5.55 17.85 3.18
CA GLU A 336 6.52 18.96 3.30
C GLU A 336 7.91 18.51 2.86
N ILE A 337 8.72 19.46 2.44
CA ILE A 337 10.17 19.29 2.23
C ILE A 337 10.91 20.50 2.80
N ASP A 338 12.04 20.27 3.50
CA ASP A 338 12.88 21.37 3.96
C ASP A 338 13.95 21.75 2.92
N LEU A 339 14.58 22.91 3.12
CA LEU A 339 15.61 23.44 2.19
C LEU A 339 16.86 22.56 2.09
N THR A 340 17.06 21.61 3.01
CA THR A 340 18.15 20.63 2.91
C THR A 340 17.77 19.42 2.05
N GLY A 341 16.47 19.24 1.79
CA GLY A 341 15.90 18.14 1.03
C GLY A 341 15.38 16.99 1.89
N GLN A 342 15.18 17.15 3.20
CA GLN A 342 14.48 16.18 4.04
C GLN A 342 12.98 16.21 3.72
N VAL A 343 12.37 15.05 3.53
CA VAL A 343 10.95 14.89 3.15
C VAL A 343 10.15 14.31 4.29
N ASN A 344 9.07 14.98 4.65
CA ASN A 344 8.00 14.46 5.50
C ASN A 344 6.79 14.10 4.62
N ALA A 345 6.33 12.84 4.68
CA ALA A 345 5.16 12.35 3.96
C ALA A 345 4.09 11.75 4.89
N GLU A 346 4.30 11.73 6.19
CA GLU A 346 3.49 10.92 7.10
C GLU A 346 3.00 11.63 8.36
N THR A 347 3.53 12.82 8.71
CA THR A 347 3.12 13.55 9.92
C THR A 347 2.70 14.99 9.66
N VAL A 348 1.86 15.53 10.54
CA VAL A 348 1.55 16.97 10.65
C VAL A 348 2.13 17.46 11.96
N GLY A 349 3.31 18.08 11.91
CA GLY A 349 4.11 18.31 13.10
C GLY A 349 4.36 16.97 13.82
N PRO A 350 4.19 16.89 15.15
CA PRO A 350 4.41 15.66 15.91
C PRO A 350 3.29 14.61 15.77
N ARG A 351 2.18 14.94 15.09
CA ARG A 351 1.02 14.06 15.00
C ARG A 351 1.13 13.14 13.78
N GLN A 352 1.09 11.82 14.01
CA GLN A 352 0.98 10.84 12.93
C GLN A 352 -0.31 11.06 12.13
N TYR A 353 -0.18 11.10 10.80
CA TYR A 353 -1.29 11.32 9.86
C TYR A 353 -1.54 10.12 8.95
N SER A 354 -0.48 9.51 8.43
CA SER A 354 -0.55 8.30 7.60
C SER A 354 0.51 7.29 8.07
N GLY A 355 1.36 6.80 7.23
CA GLY A 355 2.50 5.95 7.52
C GLY A 355 3.60 6.17 6.51
N THR A 356 4.78 5.61 6.77
CA THR A 356 5.91 5.70 5.84
C THR A 356 5.62 4.99 4.50
N GLY A 357 4.75 3.97 4.52
CA GLY A 357 4.45 3.18 3.32
C GLY A 357 5.70 2.59 2.69
N GLY A 358 5.69 2.48 1.37
CA GLY A 358 6.85 2.01 0.58
C GLY A 358 7.74 3.13 0.04
N GLN A 359 7.51 4.39 0.39
CA GLN A 359 8.18 5.52 -0.27
C GLN A 359 9.71 5.38 -0.31
N LEU A 360 10.36 5.10 0.83
CA LEU A 360 11.83 5.00 0.87
C LEU A 360 12.34 3.79 0.09
N GLU A 361 11.61 2.67 0.11
CA GLU A 361 11.98 1.47 -0.65
C GLU A 361 11.98 1.74 -2.16
N TRP A 362 10.96 2.46 -2.66
CA TRP A 362 10.86 2.88 -4.06
C TRP A 362 11.90 3.93 -4.42
N VAL A 363 12.17 4.89 -3.55
CA VAL A 363 13.24 5.88 -3.72
C VAL A 363 14.59 5.19 -3.88
N VAL A 364 14.92 4.25 -3.01
CA VAL A 364 16.19 3.50 -3.06
C VAL A 364 16.26 2.59 -4.30
N GLY A 365 15.19 1.81 -4.53
CA GLY A 365 15.16 0.87 -5.66
C GLY A 365 15.26 1.56 -7.01
N SER A 366 14.57 2.69 -7.21
CA SER A 366 14.70 3.47 -8.44
C SER A 366 16.07 4.09 -8.62
N GLN A 367 16.75 4.51 -7.55
CA GLN A 367 18.12 5.03 -7.63
C GLN A 367 19.14 3.97 -8.04
N TRP A 368 18.92 2.72 -7.64
CA TRP A 368 19.81 1.61 -8.03
C TRP A 368 19.53 1.09 -9.44
N SER A 369 18.37 1.40 -9.99
CA SER A 369 18.00 1.07 -11.37
C SER A 369 18.88 1.85 -12.36
N ARG A 370 19.37 1.20 -13.40
CA ARG A 370 20.09 1.85 -14.49
C ARG A 370 19.20 2.86 -15.21
N GLY A 371 19.57 4.15 -15.15
CA GLY A 371 18.74 5.24 -15.69
C GLY A 371 17.52 5.59 -14.86
N GLY A 372 17.37 5.00 -13.68
CA GLY A 372 16.22 5.21 -12.81
C GLY A 372 16.18 6.59 -12.16
N LYS A 373 15.01 7.01 -11.72
CA LYS A 373 14.72 8.29 -11.09
C LYS A 373 13.70 8.13 -9.97
N SER A 374 13.95 8.80 -8.84
CA SER A 374 12.93 9.00 -7.81
C SER A 374 12.46 10.44 -7.83
N ILE A 375 11.14 10.63 -7.87
CA ILE A 375 10.49 11.93 -7.93
C ILE A 375 9.59 12.07 -6.70
N ILE A 376 9.86 13.09 -5.89
CA ILE A 376 8.96 13.52 -4.80
C ILE A 376 8.11 14.65 -5.36
N ALA A 377 6.80 14.49 -5.32
CA ALA A 377 5.85 15.43 -5.87
C ALA A 377 4.98 16.03 -4.77
N LEU A 378 4.82 17.34 -4.77
CA LEU A 378 3.97 18.04 -3.83
C LEU A 378 3.51 19.38 -4.40
N ARG A 379 2.34 19.85 -3.99
CA ARG A 379 1.96 21.24 -4.23
C ARG A 379 2.88 22.13 -3.41
N SER A 380 3.31 23.25 -3.94
CA SER A 380 4.27 24.13 -3.26
C SER A 380 3.69 24.81 -2.01
N ALA A 381 2.35 24.92 -1.94
CA ALA A 381 1.63 25.57 -0.85
C ALA A 381 0.24 24.95 -0.64
N TYR A 382 -0.39 25.28 0.49
CA TYR A 382 -1.78 24.94 0.78
C TYR A 382 -2.46 26.09 1.55
N ARG A 383 -3.80 26.16 1.52
CA ARG A 383 -4.57 27.05 2.37
C ARG A 383 -5.16 26.29 3.55
N ASP A 384 -5.02 26.86 4.72
CA ASP A 384 -5.65 26.32 5.93
C ASP A 384 -7.17 26.62 5.96
N ARG A 385 -7.83 26.17 7.04
CA ARG A 385 -9.28 26.39 7.23
C ARG A 385 -9.69 27.86 7.34
N ASN A 386 -8.73 28.75 7.66
CA ASN A 386 -8.94 30.19 7.76
C ASN A 386 -8.62 30.91 6.43
N GLY A 387 -8.23 30.16 5.39
CA GLY A 387 -7.83 30.68 4.09
C GLY A 387 -6.39 31.21 4.04
N GLN A 388 -5.61 31.09 5.12
CA GLN A 388 -4.21 31.50 5.15
C GLN A 388 -3.36 30.54 4.30
N LEU A 389 -2.49 31.12 3.47
CA LEU A 389 -1.56 30.38 2.62
C LEU A 389 -0.33 29.96 3.42
N HIS A 390 0.09 28.70 3.28
CA HIS A 390 1.26 28.12 3.91
C HIS A 390 2.13 27.43 2.89
N SER A 391 3.45 27.59 2.99
CA SER A 391 4.41 26.89 2.14
C SER A 391 4.57 25.43 2.57
N LYS A 392 4.72 24.53 1.61
CA LYS A 392 5.14 23.13 1.83
C LYS A 392 6.63 22.91 1.58
N ILE A 393 7.31 23.90 0.99
CA ILE A 393 8.77 23.98 0.99
C ILE A 393 9.14 24.91 2.15
N VAL A 394 9.77 24.36 3.18
CA VAL A 394 9.99 25.05 4.45
C VAL A 394 11.49 25.19 4.78
N PRO A 395 11.91 26.18 5.56
CA PRO A 395 13.31 26.32 5.99
C PRO A 395 13.83 25.06 6.70
N ARG A 396 13.01 24.50 7.61
CA ARG A 396 13.22 23.27 8.37
C ARG A 396 11.85 22.62 8.59
N LEU A 397 11.82 21.29 8.64
CA LEU A 397 10.61 20.58 9.07
C LEU A 397 10.22 21.04 10.48
N ALA A 398 8.92 21.09 10.76
CA ALA A 398 8.42 21.44 12.08
C ALA A 398 8.92 20.47 13.15
N ASP A 399 9.08 20.95 14.38
CA ASP A 399 9.52 20.13 15.50
C ASP A 399 8.59 18.91 15.70
N GLY A 400 9.20 17.74 15.80
CA GLY A 400 8.49 16.48 15.93
C GLY A 400 7.97 15.88 14.62
N SER A 401 8.18 16.53 13.47
CA SER A 401 7.87 15.91 12.16
C SER A 401 8.79 14.73 11.87
N ALA A 402 8.21 13.68 11.28
CA ALA A 402 9.00 12.54 10.79
C ALA A 402 9.78 12.93 9.54
N VAL A 403 10.96 12.34 9.37
CA VAL A 403 11.72 12.37 8.12
C VAL A 403 11.48 11.04 7.39
N THR A 404 10.45 11.01 6.56
CA THR A 404 10.07 9.81 5.81
C THR A 404 11.13 9.41 4.79
N THR A 405 11.67 10.40 4.05
CA THR A 405 12.80 10.18 3.14
C THR A 405 13.96 11.12 3.51
N PRO A 406 15.13 10.55 3.90
CA PRO A 406 16.29 11.33 4.27
C PRO A 406 16.85 12.08 3.06
N ARG A 407 17.40 13.28 3.30
CA ARG A 407 17.92 14.17 2.24
C ARG A 407 18.96 13.52 1.32
N SER A 408 19.69 12.53 1.81
CA SER A 408 20.69 11.79 1.02
C SER A 408 20.07 10.92 -0.08
N CYS A 409 18.79 10.60 0.05
CA CYS A 409 18.05 9.75 -0.89
C CYS A 409 17.14 10.55 -1.85
N VAL A 410 16.95 11.86 -1.67
CA VAL A 410 16.07 12.66 -2.53
C VAL A 410 16.80 13.10 -3.78
N GLN A 411 16.23 12.75 -4.95
CA GLN A 411 16.80 13.09 -6.27
C GLN A 411 16.06 14.26 -6.94
N TYR A 412 14.78 14.07 -7.27
CA TYR A 412 13.98 15.08 -7.94
C TYR A 412 12.81 15.50 -7.07
N VAL A 413 12.49 16.77 -7.10
CA VAL A 413 11.30 17.33 -6.45
C VAL A 413 10.50 18.11 -7.48
N ALA A 414 9.22 17.80 -7.63
CA ALA A 414 8.31 18.44 -8.58
C ALA A 414 7.21 19.21 -7.84
N THR A 415 6.98 20.44 -8.27
CA THR A 415 5.82 21.26 -7.88
C THR A 415 5.16 21.83 -9.13
N GLU A 416 4.07 22.59 -8.98
CA GLU A 416 3.42 23.33 -10.07
C GLU A 416 4.31 24.42 -10.70
N TYR A 417 5.46 24.74 -10.07
CA TYR A 417 6.43 25.73 -10.57
C TYR A 417 7.65 25.11 -11.25
N GLY A 418 7.73 23.79 -11.36
CA GLY A 418 8.81 23.10 -12.06
C GLY A 418 9.42 21.93 -11.28
N VAL A 419 10.64 21.54 -11.70
CA VAL A 419 11.38 20.42 -11.11
C VAL A 419 12.73 20.90 -10.59
N ALA A 420 13.03 20.56 -9.34
CA ALA A 420 14.37 20.70 -8.75
C ALA A 420 15.12 19.37 -8.84
N ASP A 421 16.25 19.34 -9.53
CA ASP A 421 17.21 18.23 -9.48
C ASP A 421 18.17 18.47 -8.31
N LEU A 422 18.11 17.62 -7.29
CA LEU A 422 18.92 17.73 -6.08
C LEU A 422 20.16 16.80 -6.06
N ARG A 423 20.35 16.01 -7.11
CA ARG A 423 21.44 15.03 -7.17
C ARG A 423 22.79 15.72 -7.13
N TYR A 424 23.67 15.21 -6.28
CA TYR A 424 25.08 15.66 -6.16
C TYR A 424 25.26 17.15 -5.85
N LYS A 425 24.21 17.85 -5.40
CA LYS A 425 24.24 19.27 -5.02
C LYS A 425 24.58 19.43 -3.54
N SER A 426 25.36 20.46 -3.23
CA SER A 426 25.57 20.92 -1.87
C SER A 426 24.25 21.37 -1.24
N VAL A 427 24.20 21.46 0.11
CA VAL A 427 22.98 21.92 0.81
C VAL A 427 22.55 23.31 0.34
N VAL A 428 23.51 24.22 0.09
CA VAL A 428 23.18 25.56 -0.44
C VAL A 428 22.59 25.50 -1.83
N GLN A 429 23.15 24.69 -2.72
CA GLN A 429 22.61 24.50 -4.07
C GLN A 429 21.24 23.82 -4.07
N ARG A 430 21.00 22.89 -3.12
CA ARG A 430 19.67 22.28 -2.93
C ARG A 430 18.64 23.31 -2.50
N ALA A 431 18.99 24.15 -1.51
CA ALA A 431 18.10 25.21 -1.05
C ALA A 431 17.74 26.17 -2.19
N GLN A 432 18.72 26.59 -3.00
CA GLN A 432 18.48 27.43 -4.17
C GLN A 432 17.52 26.77 -5.16
N ALA A 433 17.76 25.49 -5.51
CA ALA A 433 16.91 24.76 -6.45
C ALA A 433 15.48 24.59 -5.93
N LEU A 434 15.29 24.31 -4.63
CA LEU A 434 13.97 24.17 -4.01
C LEU A 434 13.23 25.50 -3.94
N ILE A 435 13.92 26.61 -3.70
CA ILE A 435 13.31 27.94 -3.68
C ILE A 435 12.76 28.33 -5.06
N GLU A 436 13.42 27.94 -6.14
CA GLU A 436 12.92 28.24 -7.49
C GLU A 436 11.60 27.55 -7.83
N ILE A 437 11.33 26.39 -7.21
CA ILE A 437 10.06 25.67 -7.38
C ILE A 437 9.06 25.91 -6.23
N ALA A 438 9.38 26.76 -5.25
CA ALA A 438 8.47 27.17 -4.19
C ALA A 438 7.41 28.15 -4.70
N HIS A 439 6.30 28.27 -3.97
CA HIS A 439 5.30 29.30 -4.26
C HIS A 439 5.94 30.70 -4.25
N PRO A 440 5.65 31.55 -5.23
CA PRO A 440 6.33 32.87 -5.37
C PRO A 440 6.32 33.73 -4.10
N ASP A 441 5.21 33.74 -3.38
CA ASP A 441 5.03 34.56 -2.16
C ASP A 441 6.02 34.22 -1.04
N PHE A 442 6.55 32.99 -1.02
CA PHE A 442 7.48 32.52 0.03
C PHE A 442 8.95 32.56 -0.38
N ARG A 443 9.28 32.73 -1.67
CA ARG A 443 10.67 32.67 -2.17
C ARG A 443 11.59 33.66 -1.46
N ALA A 444 11.13 34.89 -1.21
CA ALA A 444 11.93 35.92 -0.55
C ALA A 444 12.25 35.58 0.90
N GLU A 445 11.26 35.01 1.63
CA GLU A 445 11.45 34.53 3.00
C GLU A 445 12.40 33.34 3.07
N LEU A 446 12.19 32.35 2.19
CA LEU A 446 13.04 31.16 2.10
C LEU A 446 14.49 31.51 1.77
N ARG A 447 14.75 32.50 0.90
CA ARG A 447 16.13 32.99 0.63
C ARG A 447 16.80 33.57 1.86
N ARG A 448 16.05 34.31 2.71
CA ARG A 448 16.59 34.86 3.97
C ARG A 448 16.91 33.79 5.01
N SER A 449 16.27 32.62 4.93
CA SER A 449 16.48 31.53 5.88
C SER A 449 17.69 30.64 5.53
N ILE A 450 18.32 30.82 4.35
CA ILE A 450 19.56 30.12 4.03
C ILE A 450 20.66 30.72 4.92
N SER A 451 21.01 30.02 5.99
CA SER A 451 22.20 30.34 6.76
C SER A 451 23.44 29.90 5.97
N CYS A 452 24.38 30.81 5.74
CA CYS A 452 25.70 30.53 5.16
C CYS A 452 26.51 29.62 6.07
#